data_a872242546675fba489c10604ac96869
#
_entry.id   a872242546675fba489c10604ac96869
#
_cell.length_a   1.000
_cell.length_b   1.000
_cell.length_c   1.000
_cell.angle_alpha   90.00
_cell.angle_beta   90.00
_cell.angle_gamma   90.00
#
_symmetry.space_group_name_H-M   'P 1'
#
loop_
_entity.id
_entity.type
_entity.pdbx_description
1 polymer ?
#
loop_
_entity_poly.entity_id
_entity_poly.type
_entity_poly.pdbx_seq_one_letter_code
_entity_poly.pdbx_strand_id
1 'polypeptide(L)'
;MNNFPLVTAGALIFNKKNQILFVKSDKWKGQYGIPAGKVHYGEKIIDGLKREIKEETKLDVYGIKFLLRQEIINPKDFFKKSHFVSLNHTCKAKSTNVKLNNEAQSYKWVTAENALKLELNKPTKGLIQYYLKIINRDKIIIKDLEIDCIVGVRKRERKEKQKILVTVEIFTNIEKAAKSSNIKDTINYSSIIKNIKKLITGKKYLLLETMAEDIAKMILRNKKVNEVKVLVKKPKAVPKGKYAAVEIGRWQNG
;
A
#
# COMPACT_ATOMS: atom_id res chain seq x y z
N MET A 1 -12.74 26.53 26.17
CA MET A 1 -12.07 25.31 25.64
C MET A 1 -12.65 25.05 24.24
N ASN A 2 -11.79 24.87 23.24
CA ASN A 2 -12.30 24.55 21.89
C ASN A 2 -12.96 23.17 21.92
N ASN A 3 -14.27 23.11 21.70
CA ASN A 3 -15.04 21.87 21.65
C ASN A 3 -14.89 21.12 20.30
N PHE A 4 -13.89 21.46 19.49
CA PHE A 4 -13.68 20.84 18.19
C PHE A 4 -12.47 19.88 18.20
N PRO A 5 -12.54 18.78 17.41
CA PRO A 5 -11.39 17.94 17.19
C PRO A 5 -10.23 18.71 16.58
N LEU A 6 -9.01 18.41 17.02
CA LEU A 6 -7.80 19.00 16.46
C LEU A 6 -7.37 18.20 15.24
N VAL A 7 -7.25 18.86 14.10
CA VAL A 7 -6.66 18.24 12.90
C VAL A 7 -5.15 18.22 13.05
N THR A 8 -4.55 17.03 12.92
CA THR A 8 -3.10 16.83 12.96
C THR A 8 -2.62 16.12 11.71
N ALA A 9 -1.38 16.36 11.33
CA ALA A 9 -0.71 15.64 10.26
C ALA A 9 0.56 14.99 10.80
N GLY A 10 0.76 13.70 10.51
CA GLY A 10 1.93 12.93 10.90
C GLY A 10 2.49 12.10 9.75
N ALA A 11 3.73 11.61 9.89
CA ALA A 11 4.32 10.78 8.87
C ALA A 11 5.22 9.67 9.40
N LEU A 12 5.13 8.48 8.74
CA LEU A 12 6.19 7.50 8.72
C LEU A 12 7.28 8.01 7.79
N ILE A 13 8.37 8.53 8.35
CA ILE A 13 9.49 9.11 7.61
C ILE A 13 10.54 8.04 7.39
N PHE A 14 10.81 7.69 6.13
CA PHE A 14 11.75 6.64 5.77
C PHE A 14 13.13 7.19 5.39
N ASN A 15 14.18 6.55 5.87
CA ASN A 15 15.54 6.78 5.38
C ASN A 15 15.89 5.85 4.19
N LYS A 16 17.10 5.98 3.63
CA LYS A 16 17.59 5.16 2.51
C LYS A 16 17.72 3.66 2.84
N LYS A 17 17.80 3.29 4.14
CA LYS A 17 17.85 1.91 4.63
C LYS A 17 16.46 1.35 4.96
N ASN A 18 15.38 2.02 4.52
CA ASN A 18 13.98 1.65 4.78
C ASN A 18 13.62 1.60 6.27
N GLN A 19 14.33 2.36 7.13
CA GLN A 19 14.02 2.52 8.54
C GLN A 19 13.13 3.76 8.72
N ILE A 20 12.24 3.71 9.70
CA ILE A 20 11.29 4.76 10.07
C ILE A 20 11.84 5.54 11.26
N LEU A 21 11.68 6.86 11.25
CA LEU A 21 12.00 7.72 12.37
C LEU A 21 10.91 7.67 13.43
N PHE A 22 11.31 7.39 14.66
CA PHE A 22 10.47 7.51 15.85
C PHE A 22 11.10 8.51 16.80
N VAL A 23 10.26 9.30 17.45
CA VAL A 23 10.65 10.35 18.39
C VAL A 23 10.01 10.09 19.75
N LYS A 24 10.78 10.17 20.83
CA LYS A 24 10.30 9.99 22.20
C LYS A 24 9.88 11.34 22.77
N SER A 25 8.68 11.45 23.35
CA SER A 25 8.13 12.72 23.83
C SER A 25 7.41 12.58 25.15
N ASP A 26 7.58 13.57 26.04
CA ASP A 26 6.87 13.66 27.33
C ASP A 26 5.36 13.84 27.14
N LYS A 27 4.93 14.48 26.07
CA LYS A 27 3.51 14.60 25.72
C LYS A 27 2.81 13.23 25.61
N TRP A 28 3.56 12.20 25.27
CA TRP A 28 3.14 10.80 25.20
C TRP A 28 3.73 9.95 26.32
N LYS A 29 3.92 10.53 27.53
CA LYS A 29 4.43 9.84 28.73
C LYS A 29 5.74 9.09 28.49
N GLY A 30 6.65 9.69 27.72
CA GLY A 30 7.93 9.09 27.41
C GLY A 30 7.86 7.92 26.41
N GLN A 31 6.79 7.76 25.68
CA GLN A 31 6.66 6.76 24.62
C GLN A 31 7.13 7.30 23.27
N TYR A 32 7.49 6.37 22.37
CA TYR A 32 7.85 6.70 21.00
C TYR A 32 6.60 6.93 20.14
N GLY A 33 6.65 7.98 19.35
CA GLY A 33 5.66 8.33 18.35
C GLY A 33 6.31 8.64 17.01
N ILE A 34 5.49 8.95 16.01
CA ILE A 34 5.96 9.53 14.74
C ILE A 34 5.99 11.06 14.87
N PRO A 35 6.85 11.77 14.10
CA PRO A 35 6.76 13.23 13.96
C PRO A 35 5.37 13.63 13.47
N ALA A 36 4.70 14.49 14.22
CA ALA A 36 3.32 14.91 13.93
C ALA A 36 2.93 16.15 14.72
N GLY A 37 2.19 17.04 14.09
CA GLY A 37 1.69 18.23 14.77
C GLY A 37 0.37 18.73 14.22
N LYS A 38 -0.07 19.88 14.72
CA LYS A 38 -1.35 20.50 14.37
C LYS A 38 -1.27 21.18 13.01
N VAL A 39 -2.32 21.02 12.23
CA VAL A 39 -2.54 21.84 11.03
C VAL A 39 -3.18 23.15 11.47
N HIS A 40 -2.60 24.28 11.10
CA HIS A 40 -3.10 25.59 11.47
C HIS A 40 -4.27 26.01 10.59
N TYR A 41 -5.09 26.95 11.09
CA TYR A 41 -6.16 27.53 10.30
C TYR A 41 -5.60 28.18 9.02
N GLY A 42 -6.20 27.86 7.86
CA GLY A 42 -5.74 28.37 6.56
C GLY A 42 -4.52 27.67 5.98
N GLU A 43 -3.88 26.74 6.72
CA GLU A 43 -2.71 25.99 6.27
C GLU A 43 -3.12 24.72 5.51
N LYS A 44 -2.45 24.41 4.39
CA LYS A 44 -2.65 23.11 3.73
C LYS A 44 -2.02 22.00 4.55
N ILE A 45 -2.67 20.83 4.62
CA ILE A 45 -2.25 19.67 5.41
C ILE A 45 -0.78 19.30 5.14
N ILE A 46 -0.37 19.26 3.87
CA ILE A 46 0.99 18.88 3.48
C ILE A 46 2.03 19.94 3.90
N ASP A 47 1.65 21.20 3.90
CA ASP A 47 2.56 22.29 4.32
C ASP A 47 2.71 22.26 5.84
N GLY A 48 1.61 22.08 6.59
CA GLY A 48 1.65 21.85 8.04
C GLY A 48 2.49 20.64 8.43
N LEU A 49 2.33 19.53 7.71
CA LEU A 49 3.15 18.34 7.92
C LEU A 49 4.65 18.61 7.73
N LYS A 50 5.02 19.30 6.65
CA LYS A 50 6.43 19.65 6.40
C LYS A 50 6.99 20.59 7.47
N ARG A 51 6.20 21.59 7.87
CA ARG A 51 6.56 22.55 8.92
C ARG A 51 6.83 21.81 10.22
N GLU A 52 5.89 20.97 10.70
CA GLU A 52 6.03 20.21 11.94
C GLU A 52 7.25 19.28 11.90
N ILE A 53 7.45 18.52 10.82
CA ILE A 53 8.64 17.67 10.65
C ILE A 53 9.92 18.50 10.74
N LYS A 54 9.94 19.68 10.10
CA LYS A 54 11.10 20.59 10.11
C LYS A 54 11.35 21.18 11.49
N GLU A 55 10.31 21.55 12.22
CA GLU A 55 10.38 22.08 13.57
C GLU A 55 10.88 21.03 14.57
N GLU A 56 10.31 19.81 14.54
CA GLU A 56 10.62 18.75 15.49
C GLU A 56 11.98 18.06 15.20
N THR A 57 12.39 17.94 13.93
CA THR A 57 13.51 17.07 13.55
C THR A 57 14.59 17.73 12.68
N LYS A 58 14.35 18.94 12.20
CA LYS A 58 15.16 19.67 11.20
C LYS A 58 15.33 18.93 9.87
N LEU A 59 14.57 17.87 9.62
CA LEU A 59 14.60 17.12 8.36
C LEU A 59 13.80 17.84 7.26
N ASP A 60 14.28 17.69 6.02
CA ASP A 60 13.51 17.90 4.82
C ASP A 60 13.03 16.58 4.26
N VAL A 61 11.77 16.55 3.82
CA VAL A 61 11.10 15.33 3.32
C VAL A 61 10.57 15.51 1.90
N TYR A 62 10.40 14.39 1.19
CA TYR A 62 9.84 14.36 -0.16
C TYR A 62 9.04 13.09 -0.37
N GLY A 63 8.29 13.02 -1.49
CA GLY A 63 7.50 11.85 -1.85
C GLY A 63 6.38 11.56 -0.85
N ILE A 64 5.73 12.61 -0.34
CA ILE A 64 4.66 12.49 0.64
C ILE A 64 3.45 11.84 -0.01
N LYS A 65 2.94 10.76 0.64
CA LYS A 65 1.74 10.03 0.22
C LYS A 65 0.83 9.82 1.41
N PHE A 66 -0.47 10.04 1.23
CA PHE A 66 -1.45 9.73 2.27
C PHE A 66 -1.46 8.23 2.58
N LEU A 67 -1.55 7.89 3.85
CA LEU A 67 -1.54 6.50 4.32
C LEU A 67 -2.86 6.13 5.00
N LEU A 68 -3.24 6.87 6.05
CA LEU A 68 -4.37 6.51 6.91
C LEU A 68 -4.87 7.73 7.69
N ARG A 69 -6.19 7.85 7.84
CA ARG A 69 -6.82 8.70 8.84
C ARG A 69 -7.03 7.91 10.13
N GLN A 70 -6.65 8.48 11.27
CA GLN A 70 -7.00 7.96 12.59
C GLN A 70 -7.82 8.99 13.35
N GLU A 71 -8.86 8.52 14.04
CA GLU A 71 -9.58 9.29 15.03
C GLU A 71 -9.13 8.83 16.42
N ILE A 72 -8.64 9.78 17.23
CA ILE A 72 -7.98 9.49 18.50
C ILE A 72 -8.69 10.31 19.58
N ILE A 73 -9.55 9.65 20.37
CA ILE A 73 -10.39 10.29 21.37
C ILE A 73 -9.85 9.96 22.76
N ASN A 74 -9.46 10.98 23.50
CA ASN A 74 -9.00 10.90 24.89
C ASN A 74 -7.98 9.76 25.13
N PRO A 75 -6.84 9.73 24.39
CA PRO A 75 -5.86 8.68 24.58
C PRO A 75 -5.28 8.74 26.00
N LYS A 76 -5.27 7.58 26.68
CA LYS A 76 -4.80 7.47 28.08
C LYS A 76 -3.30 7.74 28.24
N ASP A 77 -2.55 7.56 27.17
CA ASP A 77 -1.10 7.75 27.07
C ASP A 77 -0.69 9.17 26.64
N PHE A 78 -1.66 10.07 26.42
CA PHE A 78 -1.39 11.49 26.18
C PHE A 78 -1.54 12.31 27.46
N PHE A 79 -0.76 13.39 27.62
CA PHE A 79 -0.66 14.17 28.86
C PHE A 79 -1.95 14.90 29.27
N LYS A 80 -2.90 15.09 28.31
CA LYS A 80 -4.20 15.74 28.54
C LYS A 80 -5.31 15.14 27.72
N LYS A 81 -6.56 15.33 28.13
CA LYS A 81 -7.74 14.97 27.33
C LYS A 81 -7.71 15.72 26.01
N SER A 82 -7.80 14.99 24.91
CA SER A 82 -7.72 15.55 23.57
C SER A 82 -8.49 14.69 22.57
N HIS A 83 -9.05 15.33 21.55
CA HIS A 83 -9.64 14.65 20.40
C HIS A 83 -8.88 15.05 19.13
N PHE A 84 -8.25 14.09 18.46
CA PHE A 84 -7.48 14.32 17.24
C PHE A 84 -8.13 13.61 16.06
N VAL A 85 -8.18 14.31 14.93
CA VAL A 85 -8.33 13.71 13.60
C VAL A 85 -6.95 13.76 12.95
N SER A 86 -6.24 12.63 12.99
CA SER A 86 -4.85 12.53 12.52
C SER A 86 -4.81 12.02 11.09
N LEU A 87 -4.20 12.80 10.20
CA LEU A 87 -3.96 12.47 8.80
C LEU A 87 -2.51 12.01 8.66
N ASN A 88 -2.34 10.68 8.59
CA ASN A 88 -1.02 10.06 8.56
C ASN A 88 -0.55 9.82 7.12
N HIS A 89 0.73 10.04 6.90
CA HIS A 89 1.38 9.95 5.60
C HIS A 89 2.60 9.04 5.65
N THR A 90 3.12 8.69 4.51
CA THR A 90 4.48 8.17 4.34
C THR A 90 5.30 9.21 3.58
N CYS A 91 6.59 9.34 3.87
CA CYS A 91 7.51 10.18 3.12
C CYS A 91 8.95 9.69 3.26
N LYS A 92 9.87 10.28 2.50
CA LYS A 92 11.29 9.97 2.54
C LYS A 92 12.07 11.17 3.07
N ALA A 93 13.02 10.94 3.97
CA ALA A 93 13.94 11.95 4.45
C ALA A 93 15.06 12.20 3.42
N LYS A 94 15.43 13.48 3.21
CA LYS A 94 16.59 13.84 2.38
C LYS A 94 17.90 13.50 3.07
N SER A 95 17.93 13.53 4.41
CA SER A 95 19.09 13.18 5.25
C SER A 95 18.66 12.38 6.48
N THR A 96 19.61 11.79 7.19
CA THR A 96 19.36 11.10 8.47
C THR A 96 19.85 11.89 9.68
N ASN A 97 20.35 13.12 9.47
CA ASN A 97 20.86 13.98 10.52
C ASN A 97 19.71 14.69 11.23
N VAL A 98 19.18 14.03 12.27
CA VAL A 98 18.07 14.54 13.08
C VAL A 98 18.61 15.48 14.15
N LYS A 99 18.02 16.68 14.23
CA LYS A 99 18.22 17.61 15.34
C LYS A 99 16.87 17.86 15.99
N LEU A 100 16.68 17.30 17.16
CA LEU A 100 15.43 17.42 17.92
C LEU A 100 15.27 18.83 18.49
N ASN A 101 14.01 19.27 18.61
CA ASN A 101 13.65 20.43 19.41
C ASN A 101 13.47 20.05 20.89
N ASN A 102 13.07 21.02 21.72
CA ASN A 102 12.91 20.83 23.16
C ASN A 102 11.70 19.94 23.55
N GLU A 103 10.84 19.54 22.61
CA GLU A 103 9.66 18.70 22.84
C GLU A 103 9.99 17.21 22.81
N ALA A 104 11.15 16.86 22.29
CA ALA A 104 11.57 15.49 22.08
C ALA A 104 12.83 15.14 22.86
N GLN A 105 12.80 14.00 23.56
CA GLN A 105 13.90 13.52 24.39
C GLN A 105 14.98 12.76 23.59
N SER A 106 14.55 11.93 22.65
CA SER A 106 15.43 11.08 21.84
C SER A 106 14.73 10.61 20.58
N TYR A 107 15.51 10.07 19.65
CA TYR A 107 14.96 9.47 18.44
C TYR A 107 15.61 8.13 18.13
N LYS A 108 14.93 7.32 17.29
CA LYS A 108 15.45 6.07 16.74
C LYS A 108 15.03 5.90 15.30
N TRP A 109 15.94 5.34 14.50
CA TRP A 109 15.65 4.83 13.17
C TRP A 109 15.55 3.31 13.23
N VAL A 110 14.37 2.73 13.01
CA VAL A 110 14.14 1.27 13.06
C VAL A 110 13.22 0.82 11.93
N THR A 111 13.33 -0.44 11.51
CA THR A 111 12.39 -1.00 10.52
C THR A 111 11.00 -1.10 11.11
N ALA A 112 9.97 -1.20 10.25
CA ALA A 112 8.58 -1.29 10.70
C ALA A 112 8.34 -2.50 11.61
N GLU A 113 8.98 -3.64 11.33
CA GLU A 113 8.89 -4.87 12.12
C GLU A 113 9.50 -4.68 13.52
N ASN A 114 10.68 -4.05 13.57
CA ASN A 114 11.37 -3.80 14.84
C ASN A 114 10.71 -2.66 15.64
N ALA A 115 9.95 -1.78 15.01
CA ALA A 115 9.22 -0.73 15.69
C ALA A 115 8.23 -1.28 16.73
N LEU A 116 7.61 -2.44 16.47
CA LEU A 116 6.68 -3.07 17.43
C LEU A 116 7.34 -3.54 18.73
N LYS A 117 8.70 -3.59 18.78
CA LYS A 117 9.48 -3.87 19.99
C LYS A 117 9.77 -2.62 20.82
N LEU A 118 9.51 -1.43 20.26
CA LEU A 118 9.62 -0.17 21.00
C LEU A 118 8.38 0.06 21.85
N GLU A 119 8.54 0.84 22.90
CA GLU A 119 7.43 1.36 23.69
C GLU A 119 6.72 2.48 22.92
N LEU A 120 5.85 2.08 21.99
CA LEU A 120 5.10 2.98 21.13
C LEU A 120 3.83 3.46 21.84
N ASN A 121 3.46 4.73 21.63
CA ASN A 121 2.12 5.19 21.96
C ASN A 121 1.06 4.45 21.13
N LYS A 122 -0.15 4.33 21.67
CA LYS A 122 -1.22 3.53 21.07
C LYS A 122 -1.55 3.91 19.62
N PRO A 123 -1.68 5.21 19.25
CA PRO A 123 -1.93 5.59 17.85
C PRO A 123 -0.81 5.15 16.91
N THR A 124 0.45 5.36 17.29
CA THR A 124 1.61 4.95 16.47
C THR A 124 1.69 3.44 16.31
N LYS A 125 1.43 2.67 17.39
CA LYS A 125 1.38 1.20 17.33
C LYS A 125 0.34 0.73 16.32
N GLY A 126 -0.87 1.28 16.37
CA GLY A 126 -1.94 0.96 15.40
C GLY A 126 -1.56 1.34 13.95
N LEU A 127 -0.88 2.48 13.77
CA LEU A 127 -0.41 2.92 12.46
C LEU A 127 0.65 1.97 11.88
N ILE A 128 1.61 1.52 12.69
CA ILE A 128 2.65 0.56 12.26
C ILE A 128 2.02 -0.80 11.93
N GLN A 129 1.09 -1.29 12.75
CA GLN A 129 0.37 -2.54 12.46
C GLN A 129 -0.39 -2.45 11.12
N TYR A 130 -1.07 -1.33 10.87
CA TYR A 130 -1.75 -1.09 9.60
C TYR A 130 -0.74 -1.04 8.43
N TYR A 131 0.37 -0.30 8.59
CA TYR A 131 1.41 -0.21 7.57
C TYR A 131 1.99 -1.59 7.22
N LEU A 132 2.35 -2.39 8.23
CA LEU A 132 2.84 -3.76 8.04
C LEU A 132 1.81 -4.65 7.33
N LYS A 133 0.54 -4.51 7.67
CA LYS A 133 -0.54 -5.25 6.99
C LYS A 133 -0.63 -4.92 5.50
N ILE A 134 -0.37 -3.68 5.09
CA ILE A 134 -0.45 -3.29 3.67
C ILE A 134 0.82 -3.61 2.87
N ILE A 135 2.00 -3.66 3.51
CA ILE A 135 3.26 -3.99 2.82
C ILE A 135 3.54 -5.51 2.79
N ASN A 136 3.17 -6.24 3.85
CA ASN A 136 3.35 -7.69 3.99
C ASN A 136 2.09 -8.43 3.53
N ARG A 137 1.58 -8.08 2.35
CA ARG A 137 0.44 -8.78 1.79
C ARG A 137 0.89 -10.11 1.17
N ASP A 138 0.37 -11.19 1.71
CA ASP A 138 0.52 -12.49 1.07
C ASP A 138 -0.10 -12.46 -0.32
N LYS A 139 0.57 -13.08 -1.29
CA LYS A 139 0.06 -13.18 -2.64
C LYS A 139 0.46 -14.48 -3.32
N ILE A 140 -0.42 -14.97 -4.15
CA ILE A 140 -0.15 -16.04 -5.11
C ILE A 140 0.16 -15.38 -6.45
N ILE A 141 1.25 -15.79 -7.09
CA ILE A 141 1.70 -15.22 -8.35
C ILE A 141 1.62 -16.27 -9.45
N ILE A 142 0.90 -15.95 -10.53
CA ILE A 142 0.94 -16.67 -11.80
C ILE A 142 1.69 -15.76 -12.76
N LYS A 143 2.92 -16.16 -13.15
CA LYS A 143 3.81 -15.27 -13.92
C LYS A 143 3.90 -15.76 -15.36
N ASP A 144 3.71 -14.81 -16.29
CA ASP A 144 3.90 -14.96 -17.75
C ASP A 144 3.20 -16.20 -18.34
N LEU A 145 1.93 -16.43 -17.93
CA LEU A 145 1.10 -17.49 -18.49
C LEU A 145 0.89 -17.24 -19.98
N GLU A 146 1.40 -18.15 -20.83
CA GLU A 146 1.29 -18.05 -22.28
C GLU A 146 -0.10 -18.50 -22.76
N ILE A 147 -0.72 -17.70 -23.61
CA ILE A 147 -2.02 -17.99 -24.21
C ILE A 147 -2.07 -17.47 -25.64
N ASP A 148 -2.44 -18.34 -26.59
CA ASP A 148 -2.69 -17.96 -27.98
C ASP A 148 -4.15 -17.55 -28.14
N CYS A 149 -4.40 -16.30 -28.54
CA CYS A 149 -5.74 -15.76 -28.68
C CYS A 149 -5.84 -14.71 -29.81
N ILE A 150 -7.07 -14.34 -30.16
CA ILE A 150 -7.34 -13.23 -31.09
C ILE A 150 -7.50 -11.95 -30.26
N VAL A 151 -6.56 -10.99 -30.45
CA VAL A 151 -6.60 -9.69 -29.78
C VAL A 151 -6.01 -8.59 -30.65
N GLY A 152 -6.70 -7.47 -30.76
CA GLY A 152 -6.24 -6.26 -31.44
C GLY A 152 -7.29 -5.65 -32.37
N VAL A 153 -6.99 -4.43 -32.83
CA VAL A 153 -7.90 -3.60 -33.64
C VAL A 153 -7.67 -3.73 -35.15
N ARG A 154 -6.47 -4.16 -35.57
CA ARG A 154 -6.13 -4.27 -36.99
C ARG A 154 -6.81 -5.48 -37.60
N LYS A 155 -7.20 -5.38 -38.91
CA LYS A 155 -7.87 -6.46 -39.66
C LYS A 155 -7.11 -7.80 -39.59
N ARG A 156 -5.77 -7.79 -39.68
CA ARG A 156 -4.92 -8.97 -39.57
C ARG A 156 -5.01 -9.61 -38.16
N GLU A 157 -4.93 -8.80 -37.12
CA GLU A 157 -5.00 -9.27 -35.74
C GLU A 157 -6.35 -9.90 -35.37
N ARG A 158 -7.40 -9.57 -36.12
CA ARG A 158 -8.75 -10.12 -35.95
C ARG A 158 -8.92 -11.52 -36.55
N LYS A 159 -7.98 -11.92 -37.41
CA LYS A 159 -8.04 -13.22 -38.13
C LYS A 159 -7.07 -14.24 -37.58
N GLU A 160 -5.94 -13.82 -37.06
CA GLU A 160 -4.84 -14.69 -36.59
C GLU A 160 -4.72 -14.70 -35.09
N LYS A 161 -4.47 -15.90 -34.51
CA LYS A 161 -4.09 -16.02 -33.11
C LYS A 161 -2.68 -15.47 -32.91
N GLN A 162 -2.47 -14.81 -31.78
CA GLN A 162 -1.16 -14.32 -31.36
C GLN A 162 -0.94 -14.62 -29.90
N LYS A 163 0.32 -14.84 -29.54
CA LYS A 163 0.73 -15.10 -28.17
C LYS A 163 0.60 -13.84 -27.34
N ILE A 164 -0.02 -13.97 -26.16
CA ILE A 164 0.00 -13.03 -25.07
C ILE A 164 0.61 -13.68 -23.83
N LEU A 165 1.13 -12.86 -22.92
CA LEU A 165 1.61 -13.31 -21.63
C LEU A 165 0.77 -12.63 -20.56
N VAL A 166 0.20 -13.43 -19.66
CA VAL A 166 -0.63 -12.95 -18.55
C VAL A 166 0.10 -13.20 -17.23
N THR A 167 0.36 -12.14 -16.48
CA THR A 167 0.83 -12.23 -15.10
C THR A 167 -0.29 -11.78 -14.18
N VAL A 168 -0.56 -12.56 -13.14
CA VAL A 168 -1.56 -12.25 -12.13
C VAL A 168 -0.94 -12.35 -10.75
N GLU A 169 -1.09 -11.30 -9.94
CA GLU A 169 -0.81 -11.32 -8.50
C GLU A 169 -2.14 -11.29 -7.75
N ILE A 170 -2.41 -12.30 -6.95
CA ILE A 170 -3.66 -12.50 -6.22
C ILE A 170 -3.37 -12.32 -4.74
N PHE A 171 -3.81 -11.21 -4.16
CA PHE A 171 -3.61 -10.90 -2.75
C PHE A 171 -4.69 -11.58 -1.90
N THR A 172 -4.24 -12.42 -0.97
CA THR A 172 -5.08 -13.23 -0.09
C THR A 172 -4.34 -13.54 1.20
N ASN A 173 -5.05 -13.90 2.26
CA ASN A 173 -4.41 -14.39 3.48
C ASN A 173 -4.11 -15.88 3.31
N ILE A 174 -2.84 -16.28 3.40
CA ILE A 174 -2.39 -17.67 3.28
C ILE A 174 -2.13 -18.34 4.63
N GLU A 175 -2.22 -17.61 5.75
CA GLU A 175 -1.83 -18.10 7.08
C GLU A 175 -2.58 -19.39 7.49
N LYS A 176 -3.90 -19.43 7.24
CA LYS A 176 -4.72 -20.59 7.54
C LYS A 176 -4.30 -21.82 6.72
N ALA A 177 -4.05 -21.63 5.42
CA ALA A 177 -3.60 -22.68 4.53
C ALA A 177 -2.21 -23.20 4.89
N ALA A 178 -1.29 -22.31 5.28
CA ALA A 178 0.04 -22.66 5.72
C ALA A 178 0.03 -23.57 6.98
N LYS A 179 -0.94 -23.36 7.88
CA LYS A 179 -1.12 -24.17 9.09
C LYS A 179 -1.85 -25.49 8.82
N SER A 180 -2.88 -25.47 7.96
CA SER A 180 -3.76 -26.65 7.73
C SER A 180 -3.29 -27.55 6.60
N SER A 181 -2.41 -27.07 5.71
CA SER A 181 -2.05 -27.73 4.44
C SER A 181 -3.26 -28.14 3.59
N ASN A 182 -4.40 -27.48 3.76
CA ASN A 182 -5.64 -27.81 3.09
C ASN A 182 -5.93 -26.81 1.95
N ILE A 183 -6.08 -27.32 0.72
CA ILE A 183 -6.40 -26.52 -0.47
C ILE A 183 -7.71 -25.72 -0.32
N LYS A 184 -8.65 -26.18 0.52
CA LYS A 184 -9.90 -25.46 0.80
C LYS A 184 -9.65 -24.15 1.56
N ASP A 185 -8.51 -23.98 2.23
CA ASP A 185 -8.17 -22.79 3.00
C ASP A 185 -7.39 -21.74 2.20
N THR A 186 -7.04 -22.04 0.94
CA THR A 186 -6.35 -21.11 0.02
C THR A 186 -7.10 -20.96 -1.31
N ILE A 187 -6.44 -20.32 -2.27
CA ILE A 187 -6.92 -20.16 -3.64
C ILE A 187 -6.26 -21.23 -4.51
N ASN A 188 -7.08 -22.04 -5.17
CA ASN A 188 -6.59 -23.01 -6.13
C ASN A 188 -6.15 -22.33 -7.42
N TYR A 189 -4.86 -22.02 -7.55
CA TYR A 189 -4.28 -21.34 -8.70
C TYR A 189 -4.39 -22.16 -10.00
N SER A 190 -4.42 -23.50 -9.94
CA SER A 190 -4.63 -24.34 -11.12
C SER A 190 -6.02 -24.12 -11.73
N SER A 191 -7.03 -23.96 -10.88
CA SER A 191 -8.39 -23.58 -11.30
C SER A 191 -8.43 -22.19 -11.91
N ILE A 192 -7.70 -21.23 -11.32
CA ILE A 192 -7.59 -19.87 -11.88
C ILE A 192 -6.95 -19.91 -13.27
N ILE A 193 -5.85 -20.63 -13.45
CA ILE A 193 -5.18 -20.78 -14.76
C ILE A 193 -6.14 -21.33 -15.81
N LYS A 194 -6.88 -22.41 -15.47
CA LYS A 194 -7.88 -23.02 -16.35
C LYS A 194 -8.96 -22.02 -16.76
N ASN A 195 -9.45 -21.23 -15.80
CA ASN A 195 -10.49 -20.23 -16.02
C ASN A 195 -9.98 -19.05 -16.88
N ILE A 196 -8.75 -18.55 -16.64
CA ILE A 196 -8.11 -17.51 -17.46
C ILE A 196 -8.01 -17.98 -18.92
N LYS A 197 -7.48 -19.20 -19.16
CA LYS A 197 -7.36 -19.76 -20.50
C LYS A 197 -8.73 -19.85 -21.18
N LYS A 198 -9.74 -20.42 -20.51
CA LYS A 198 -11.11 -20.54 -21.04
C LYS A 198 -11.72 -19.18 -21.36
N LEU A 199 -11.56 -18.18 -20.50
CA LEU A 199 -12.06 -16.82 -20.68
C LEU A 199 -11.45 -16.17 -21.93
N ILE A 200 -10.12 -16.24 -22.07
CA ILE A 200 -9.39 -15.56 -23.14
C ILE A 200 -9.62 -16.24 -24.49
N THR A 201 -9.61 -17.58 -24.54
CA THR A 201 -9.81 -18.32 -25.81
C THR A 201 -11.27 -18.34 -26.24
N GLY A 202 -12.22 -18.11 -25.34
CA GLY A 202 -13.65 -18.06 -25.65
C GLY A 202 -14.14 -16.73 -26.24
N LYS A 203 -13.28 -15.70 -26.32
CA LYS A 203 -13.61 -14.36 -26.79
C LYS A 203 -12.58 -13.86 -27.82
N LYS A 204 -13.00 -12.90 -28.67
CA LYS A 204 -12.12 -12.08 -29.50
C LYS A 204 -12.03 -10.69 -28.90
N TYR A 205 -10.87 -10.36 -28.35
CA TYR A 205 -10.67 -9.06 -27.69
C TYR A 205 -10.20 -7.99 -28.70
N LEU A 206 -10.68 -6.77 -28.54
CA LEU A 206 -10.16 -5.61 -29.28
C LEU A 206 -8.98 -4.97 -28.53
N LEU A 207 -9.11 -4.84 -27.21
CA LEU A 207 -8.19 -4.13 -26.35
C LEU A 207 -7.65 -5.03 -25.23
N LEU A 208 -6.38 -4.83 -24.86
CA LEU A 208 -5.77 -5.51 -23.69
C LEU A 208 -6.41 -5.06 -22.38
N GLU A 209 -6.88 -3.83 -22.32
CA GLU A 209 -7.57 -3.24 -21.17
C GLU A 209 -8.84 -4.04 -20.84
N THR A 210 -9.67 -4.33 -21.83
CA THR A 210 -10.89 -5.13 -21.65
C THR A 210 -10.55 -6.56 -21.20
N MET A 211 -9.49 -7.14 -21.76
CA MET A 211 -9.03 -8.46 -21.37
C MET A 211 -8.56 -8.49 -19.91
N ALA A 212 -7.74 -7.52 -19.51
CA ALA A 212 -7.25 -7.41 -18.14
C ALA A 212 -8.39 -7.22 -17.14
N GLU A 213 -9.39 -6.40 -17.48
CA GLU A 213 -10.59 -6.15 -16.66
C GLU A 213 -11.44 -7.41 -16.49
N ASP A 214 -11.66 -8.17 -17.56
CA ASP A 214 -12.42 -9.43 -17.52
C ASP A 214 -11.72 -10.49 -16.64
N ILE A 215 -10.38 -10.58 -16.72
CA ILE A 215 -9.58 -11.46 -15.88
C ILE A 215 -9.73 -11.05 -14.41
N ALA A 216 -9.56 -9.75 -14.11
CA ALA A 216 -9.68 -9.25 -12.74
C ALA A 216 -11.07 -9.52 -12.16
N LYS A 217 -12.14 -9.21 -12.89
CA LYS A 217 -13.52 -9.49 -12.47
C LYS A 217 -13.77 -10.97 -12.22
N MET A 218 -13.25 -11.85 -13.06
CA MET A 218 -13.40 -13.29 -12.90
C MET A 218 -12.73 -13.78 -11.62
N ILE A 219 -11.52 -13.29 -11.32
CA ILE A 219 -10.76 -13.70 -10.12
C ILE A 219 -11.42 -13.17 -8.85
N LEU A 220 -11.89 -11.91 -8.86
CA LEU A 220 -12.53 -11.26 -7.72
C LEU A 220 -13.90 -11.86 -7.34
N ARG A 221 -14.50 -12.74 -8.15
CA ARG A 221 -15.69 -13.52 -7.73
C ARG A 221 -15.39 -14.44 -6.56
N ASN A 222 -14.13 -14.80 -6.33
CA ASN A 222 -13.71 -15.57 -5.18
C ASN A 222 -13.56 -14.68 -3.95
N LYS A 223 -14.42 -14.83 -2.96
CA LYS A 223 -14.45 -14.02 -1.71
C LYS A 223 -13.17 -14.09 -0.88
N LYS A 224 -12.26 -15.02 -1.15
CA LYS A 224 -10.94 -15.09 -0.49
C LYS A 224 -9.91 -14.13 -1.12
N VAL A 225 -10.21 -13.55 -2.28
CA VAL A 225 -9.34 -12.59 -2.96
C VAL A 225 -9.65 -11.19 -2.45
N ASN A 226 -8.68 -10.50 -1.88
CA ASN A 226 -8.83 -9.11 -1.42
C ASN A 226 -8.55 -8.10 -2.54
N GLU A 227 -7.54 -8.41 -3.36
CA GLU A 227 -7.05 -7.57 -4.45
C GLU A 227 -6.43 -8.48 -5.52
N VAL A 228 -6.50 -8.05 -6.76
CA VAL A 228 -5.80 -8.67 -7.87
C VAL A 228 -5.09 -7.62 -8.70
N LYS A 229 -3.84 -7.89 -9.08
CA LYS A 229 -3.12 -7.16 -10.13
C LYS A 229 -3.01 -8.05 -11.35
N VAL A 230 -3.35 -7.51 -12.50
CA VAL A 230 -3.31 -8.22 -13.79
C VAL A 230 -2.45 -7.43 -14.76
N LEU A 231 -1.41 -8.08 -15.28
CA LEU A 231 -0.54 -7.54 -16.33
C LEU A 231 -0.70 -8.41 -17.58
N VAL A 232 -1.19 -7.84 -18.66
CA VAL A 232 -1.31 -8.48 -19.96
C VAL A 232 -0.29 -7.89 -20.92
N LYS A 233 0.63 -8.74 -21.41
CA LYS A 233 1.69 -8.35 -22.34
C LYS A 233 1.39 -8.90 -23.74
N LYS A 234 1.65 -8.09 -24.76
CA LYS A 234 1.54 -8.44 -26.18
C LYS A 234 2.93 -8.31 -26.83
N PRO A 235 3.71 -9.41 -26.95
CA PRO A 235 5.11 -9.35 -27.38
C PRO A 235 5.32 -8.78 -28.78
N LYS A 236 4.42 -9.11 -29.74
CA LYS A 236 4.55 -8.68 -31.14
C LYS A 236 4.00 -7.28 -31.44
N ALA A 237 3.59 -6.51 -30.43
CA ALA A 237 2.94 -5.23 -30.65
C ALA A 237 3.90 -4.07 -30.94
N VAL A 238 5.17 -4.18 -30.52
CA VAL A 238 6.16 -3.10 -30.60
C VAL A 238 7.33 -3.52 -31.48
N PRO A 239 7.53 -2.92 -32.66
CA PRO A 239 8.71 -3.14 -33.47
C PRO A 239 9.98 -2.77 -32.70
N LYS A 240 10.97 -3.65 -32.67
CA LYS A 240 12.23 -3.48 -31.94
C LYS A 240 12.09 -3.34 -30.40
N GLY A 241 10.88 -3.49 -29.84
CA GLY A 241 10.62 -3.52 -28.40
C GLY A 241 10.29 -4.93 -27.92
N LYS A 242 10.29 -5.15 -26.58
CA LYS A 242 9.96 -6.47 -26.02
C LYS A 242 8.45 -6.76 -26.06
N TYR A 243 7.61 -5.80 -25.68
CA TYR A 243 6.14 -5.94 -25.66
C TYR A 243 5.46 -4.59 -25.44
N ALA A 244 4.19 -4.48 -25.80
CA ALA A 244 3.24 -3.53 -25.19
C ALA A 244 2.48 -4.24 -24.07
N ALA A 245 2.10 -3.52 -23.03
CA ALA A 245 1.38 -4.12 -21.90
C ALA A 245 0.36 -3.17 -21.27
N VAL A 246 -0.64 -3.78 -20.63
CA VAL A 246 -1.58 -3.10 -19.75
C VAL A 246 -1.49 -3.75 -18.38
N GLU A 247 -1.34 -2.94 -17.33
CA GLU A 247 -1.39 -3.38 -15.94
C GLU A 247 -2.54 -2.69 -15.22
N ILE A 248 -3.34 -3.47 -14.50
CA ILE A 248 -4.44 -2.95 -13.68
C ILE A 248 -4.40 -3.55 -12.28
N GLY A 249 -4.86 -2.79 -11.29
CA GLY A 249 -5.18 -3.29 -9.94
C GLY A 249 -6.68 -3.15 -9.69
N ARG A 250 -7.31 -4.18 -9.10
CA ARG A 250 -8.73 -4.18 -8.71
C ARG A 250 -8.88 -4.79 -7.33
N TRP A 251 -9.84 -4.29 -6.59
CA TRP A 251 -10.13 -4.70 -5.22
C TRP A 251 -11.53 -5.29 -5.14
N GLN A 252 -11.73 -6.16 -4.16
CA GLN A 252 -13.06 -6.59 -3.80
C GLN A 252 -13.81 -5.38 -3.21
N ASN A 253 -14.95 -5.02 -3.78
CA ASN A 253 -15.83 -4.02 -3.17
C ASN A 253 -16.31 -4.61 -1.84
N GLY A 254 -16.06 -3.89 -0.72
CA GLY A 254 -16.54 -4.24 0.60
C GLY A 254 -18.06 -4.07 0.72
#